data_d35425e81c4f1180f2c01f6fe8afedff
#
_entry.id   d35425e81c4f1180f2c01f6fe8afedff
#
_cell.length_a   1.000
_cell.length_b   1.000
_cell.length_c   1.000
_cell.angle_alpha   90.00
_cell.angle_beta   90.00
_cell.angle_gamma   90.00
#
_symmetry.space_group_name_H-M   'P 1'
#
loop_
_entity.id
_entity.type
_entity.pdbx_description
1 polymer ?
#
loop_
_entity_poly.entity_id
_entity_poly.type
_entity_poly.pdbx_seq_one_letter_code
_entity_poly.pdbx_strand_id
1 'polypeptide(L)'
;KAGRAVLVKTKLSAIPVHTAMVITLSPWVIQCIDKRRRAFLWAGSDSVSGGKCSLAWPKVCRPPELGGLGLLDLQTFGYALRMRWLWFKKTDSSRPWAQLPDQTEPLVAAMFHASIQVQVGNGRSTLFWSDRWLQGKCIQELAPCLFNAVGCRTVKTRTVAQGLPNDSW
;
A
#
# COMPACT_ATOMS: atom_id res chain seq x y z
N LYS A 1 -4.60 32.38 -2.10
CA LYS A 1 -4.10 31.11 -1.54
C LYS A 1 -4.93 29.91 -2.00
N ALA A 2 -6.27 30.01 -2.10
CA ALA A 2 -7.14 28.91 -2.51
C ALA A 2 -6.76 28.31 -3.88
N GLY A 3 -6.56 29.11 -4.91
CA GLY A 3 -6.14 28.64 -6.24
C GLY A 3 -4.81 27.88 -6.22
N ARG A 4 -3.85 28.28 -5.37
CA ARG A 4 -2.58 27.53 -5.21
C ARG A 4 -2.80 26.18 -4.56
N ALA A 5 -3.71 26.06 -3.60
CA ALA A 5 -4.06 24.78 -2.98
C ALA A 5 -4.67 23.82 -4.02
N VAL A 6 -5.55 24.31 -4.90
CA VAL A 6 -6.10 23.54 -6.02
C VAL A 6 -4.99 23.06 -6.96
N LEU A 7 -4.06 23.94 -7.37
CA LEU A 7 -2.93 23.55 -8.23
C LEU A 7 -2.00 22.53 -7.58
N VAL A 8 -1.70 22.68 -6.29
CA VAL A 8 -0.93 21.65 -5.55
C VAL A 8 -1.66 20.32 -5.56
N LYS A 9 -2.97 20.32 -5.29
CA LYS A 9 -3.78 19.11 -5.23
C LYS A 9 -3.89 18.42 -6.60
N THR A 10 -4.17 19.18 -7.66
CA THR A 10 -4.49 18.60 -8.98
C THR A 10 -3.27 18.40 -9.88
N LYS A 11 -2.26 19.24 -9.80
CA LYS A 11 -1.08 19.17 -10.69
C LYS A 11 0.16 18.67 -9.98
N LEU A 12 0.63 19.39 -8.95
CA LEU A 12 1.91 19.03 -8.32
C LEU A 12 1.86 17.71 -7.56
N SER A 13 0.69 17.29 -7.07
CA SER A 13 0.54 15.96 -6.45
C SER A 13 0.40 14.84 -7.46
N ALA A 14 -0.11 15.12 -8.67
CA ALA A 14 -0.30 14.10 -9.70
C ALA A 14 1.02 13.67 -10.38
N ILE A 15 1.99 14.58 -10.52
CA ILE A 15 3.26 14.32 -11.21
C ILE A 15 3.99 13.08 -10.63
N PRO A 16 4.22 12.95 -9.31
CA PRO A 16 4.96 11.82 -8.77
C PRO A 16 4.15 10.52 -8.69
N VAL A 17 2.84 10.55 -8.95
CA VAL A 17 1.94 9.38 -8.77
C VAL A 17 2.36 8.20 -9.64
N HIS A 18 2.66 8.42 -10.92
CA HIS A 18 3.07 7.35 -11.82
C HIS A 18 4.37 6.67 -11.37
N THR A 19 5.33 7.47 -10.91
CA THR A 19 6.60 6.93 -10.39
C THR A 19 6.37 6.17 -9.08
N ALA A 20 5.59 6.74 -8.15
CA ALA A 20 5.27 6.12 -6.86
C ALA A 20 4.45 4.81 -6.99
N MET A 21 3.75 4.64 -8.11
CA MET A 21 3.01 3.41 -8.41
C MET A 21 3.94 2.23 -8.70
N VAL A 22 5.08 2.49 -9.35
CA VAL A 22 5.99 1.45 -9.84
C VAL A 22 7.16 1.23 -8.89
N ILE A 23 7.72 2.32 -8.38
CA ILE A 23 8.91 2.27 -7.52
C ILE A 23 8.67 2.96 -6.18
N THR A 24 9.39 2.51 -5.17
CA THR A 24 9.45 3.18 -3.87
C THR A 24 10.26 4.46 -3.99
N LEU A 25 9.60 5.59 -3.76
CA LEU A 25 10.29 6.86 -3.67
C LEU A 25 11.08 6.92 -2.35
N SER A 26 12.38 7.25 -2.43
CA SER A 26 13.16 7.41 -1.21
C SER A 26 12.63 8.57 -0.35
N PRO A 27 12.77 8.52 0.99
CA PRO A 27 12.33 9.59 1.88
C PRO A 27 12.89 10.96 1.49
N TRP A 28 14.13 11.00 1.02
CA TRP A 28 14.75 12.24 0.55
C TRP A 28 14.02 12.84 -0.66
N VAL A 29 13.66 12.02 -1.66
CA VAL A 29 12.90 12.48 -2.84
C VAL A 29 11.54 13.02 -2.42
N ILE A 30 10.82 12.32 -1.55
CA ILE A 30 9.52 12.75 -1.01
C ILE A 30 9.67 14.11 -0.31
N GLN A 31 10.68 14.26 0.54
CA GLN A 31 10.95 15.52 1.23
C GLN A 31 11.26 16.67 0.25
N CYS A 32 12.03 16.42 -0.81
CA CYS A 32 12.32 17.41 -1.85
C CYS A 32 11.05 17.86 -2.58
N ILE A 33 10.19 16.92 -2.95
CA ILE A 33 8.92 17.22 -3.61
C ILE A 33 8.01 18.02 -2.65
N ASP A 34 7.87 17.59 -1.41
CA ASP A 34 7.02 18.24 -0.42
C ASP A 34 7.53 19.64 -0.05
N LYS A 35 8.85 19.85 -0.03
CA LYS A 35 9.44 21.18 0.16
C LYS A 35 9.00 22.14 -0.95
N ARG A 36 8.99 21.71 -2.20
CA ARG A 36 8.51 22.52 -3.35
C ARG A 36 7.00 22.74 -3.33
N ARG A 37 6.22 21.70 -3.03
CA ARG A 37 4.75 21.78 -2.88
C ARG A 37 4.38 22.79 -1.78
N ARG A 38 5.08 22.74 -0.66
CA ARG A 38 4.91 23.66 0.49
C ARG A 38 5.28 25.10 0.10
N ALA A 39 6.40 25.30 -0.58
CA ALA A 39 6.85 26.60 -1.02
C ALA A 39 5.84 27.25 -1.96
N PHE A 40 5.35 26.49 -2.96
CA PHE A 40 4.33 26.97 -3.87
C PHE A 40 3.01 27.28 -3.16
N LEU A 41 2.58 26.45 -2.23
CA LEU A 41 1.34 26.67 -1.47
C LEU A 41 1.39 27.99 -0.70
N TRP A 42 2.46 28.23 0.05
CA TRP A 42 2.56 29.37 0.98
C TRP A 42 3.08 30.64 0.31
N ALA A 43 4.13 30.54 -0.49
CA ALA A 43 4.78 31.69 -1.12
C ALA A 43 4.40 31.89 -2.60
N GLY A 44 4.00 30.82 -3.32
CA GLY A 44 3.78 30.88 -4.77
C GLY A 44 5.09 30.82 -5.58
N SER A 45 6.18 30.39 -4.95
CA SER A 45 7.52 30.23 -5.51
C SER A 45 8.03 28.82 -5.29
N ASP A 46 9.20 28.49 -5.83
CA ASP A 46 9.86 27.20 -5.69
C ASP A 46 10.59 27.01 -4.35
N SER A 47 10.79 28.12 -3.61
CA SER A 47 11.42 28.12 -2.29
C SER A 47 10.66 28.99 -1.29
N VAL A 48 10.73 28.63 -0.02
CA VAL A 48 10.14 29.40 1.07
C VAL A 48 11.08 29.39 2.27
N SER A 49 11.34 30.58 2.84
CA SER A 49 12.06 30.74 4.10
C SER A 49 11.15 30.42 5.29
N GLY A 50 11.78 29.98 6.41
CA GLY A 50 11.06 29.66 7.65
C GLY A 50 10.19 30.80 8.14
N GLY A 51 9.15 30.49 8.91
CA GLY A 51 8.17 31.48 9.41
C GLY A 51 7.02 31.81 8.47
N LYS A 52 7.16 31.64 7.16
CA LYS A 52 6.07 31.84 6.19
C LYS A 52 5.12 30.61 6.07
N CYS A 53 5.51 29.45 6.59
CA CYS A 53 4.68 28.24 6.60
C CYS A 53 3.81 28.24 7.85
N SER A 54 2.54 28.58 7.70
CA SER A 54 1.59 28.72 8.82
C SER A 54 1.25 27.39 9.50
N LEU A 55 1.41 26.26 8.82
CA LEU A 55 1.06 24.93 9.33
C LEU A 55 2.12 23.88 8.96
N ALA A 56 2.30 22.91 9.84
CA ALA A 56 3.13 21.74 9.56
C ALA A 56 2.55 20.93 8.40
N TRP A 57 3.40 20.42 7.50
CA TRP A 57 2.97 19.73 6.29
C TRP A 57 2.05 18.52 6.55
N PRO A 58 2.30 17.66 7.56
CA PRO A 58 1.38 16.57 7.88
C PRO A 58 -0.03 17.03 8.27
N LYS A 59 -0.17 18.21 8.90
CA LYS A 59 -1.49 18.79 9.20
C LYS A 59 -2.21 19.27 7.94
N VAL A 60 -1.47 19.80 6.98
CA VAL A 60 -2.00 20.22 5.68
C VAL A 60 -2.52 19.03 4.86
N CYS A 61 -1.86 17.89 4.97
CA CYS A 61 -2.25 16.66 4.28
C CYS A 61 -3.47 15.95 4.89
N ARG A 62 -3.89 16.30 6.11
CA ARG A 62 -5.09 15.71 6.71
C ARG A 62 -6.33 15.96 5.88
N PRO A 63 -7.33 15.06 5.93
CA PRO A 63 -8.64 15.29 5.34
C PRO A 63 -9.29 16.60 5.83
N PRO A 64 -10.14 17.25 5.01
CA PRO A 64 -10.85 18.47 5.40
C PRO A 64 -11.67 18.30 6.68
N GLU A 65 -12.28 17.14 6.90
CA GLU A 65 -13.06 16.76 8.08
C GLU A 65 -12.22 16.79 9.37
N LEU A 66 -10.89 16.61 9.23
CA LEU A 66 -9.94 16.68 10.33
C LEU A 66 -9.14 18.01 10.35
N GLY A 67 -9.66 19.05 9.68
CA GLY A 67 -9.07 20.39 9.66
C GLY A 67 -7.85 20.53 8.74
N GLY A 68 -7.61 19.60 7.80
CA GLY A 68 -6.58 19.69 6.78
C GLY A 68 -7.08 20.30 5.47
N LEU A 69 -6.20 20.36 4.46
CA LEU A 69 -6.55 20.73 3.09
C LEU A 69 -6.77 19.51 2.18
N GLY A 70 -6.62 18.29 2.67
CA GLY A 70 -6.73 17.07 1.90
C GLY A 70 -5.68 16.97 0.78
N LEU A 71 -4.48 17.51 1.01
CA LEU A 71 -3.38 17.33 0.08
C LEU A 71 -2.80 15.91 0.22
N LEU A 72 -2.43 15.33 -0.90
CA LEU A 72 -1.94 13.96 -0.95
C LEU A 72 -0.63 13.81 -0.18
N ASP A 73 -0.61 12.94 0.82
CA ASP A 73 0.62 12.45 1.44
C ASP A 73 1.24 11.41 0.49
N LEU A 74 2.37 11.76 -0.12
CA LEU A 74 3.01 10.95 -1.16
C LEU A 74 3.52 9.61 -0.64
N GLN A 75 3.93 9.54 0.62
CA GLN A 75 4.43 8.30 1.21
C GLN A 75 3.29 7.30 1.40
N THR A 76 2.26 7.70 2.11
CA THR A 76 1.08 6.86 2.37
C THR A 76 0.37 6.47 1.07
N PHE A 77 0.27 7.42 0.13
CA PHE A 77 -0.34 7.16 -1.16
C PHE A 77 0.50 6.19 -2.01
N GLY A 78 1.83 6.30 -1.98
CA GLY A 78 2.73 5.34 -2.63
C GLY A 78 2.52 3.91 -2.11
N TYR A 79 2.35 3.73 -0.80
CA TYR A 79 2.01 2.42 -0.23
C TYR A 79 0.67 1.90 -0.75
N ALA A 80 -0.37 2.73 -0.75
CA ALA A 80 -1.69 2.36 -1.26
C ALA A 80 -1.65 1.93 -2.74
N LEU A 81 -0.91 2.66 -3.57
CA LEU A 81 -0.74 2.32 -4.99
C LEU A 81 -0.03 0.97 -5.19
N ARG A 82 0.98 0.67 -4.37
CA ARG A 82 1.69 -0.62 -4.45
C ARG A 82 0.86 -1.79 -3.92
N MET A 83 0.01 -1.59 -2.90
CA MET A 83 -0.95 -2.61 -2.45
C MET A 83 -1.92 -3.04 -3.56
N ARG A 84 -2.24 -2.15 -4.50
CA ARG A 84 -3.06 -2.46 -5.68
C ARG A 84 -2.48 -3.60 -6.53
N TRP A 85 -1.14 -3.69 -6.65
CA TRP A 85 -0.51 -4.78 -7.40
C TRP A 85 -0.71 -6.13 -6.72
N LEU A 86 -0.63 -6.18 -5.40
CA LEU A 86 -0.92 -7.40 -4.62
C LEU A 86 -2.37 -7.83 -4.80
N TRP A 87 -3.31 -6.88 -4.82
CA TRP A 87 -4.71 -7.15 -5.10
C TRP A 87 -4.90 -7.76 -6.48
N PHE A 88 -4.36 -7.14 -7.52
CA PHE A 88 -4.47 -7.66 -8.89
C PHE A 88 -3.81 -9.02 -9.05
N LYS A 89 -2.68 -9.26 -8.43
CA LYS A 89 -2.02 -10.57 -8.44
C LYS A 89 -2.91 -11.67 -7.87
N LYS A 90 -3.73 -11.33 -6.87
CA LYS A 90 -4.67 -12.26 -6.23
C LYS A 90 -5.96 -12.45 -7.03
N THR A 91 -6.48 -11.40 -7.65
CA THR A 91 -7.79 -11.42 -8.34
C THR A 91 -7.69 -11.74 -9.81
N ASP A 92 -6.56 -11.47 -10.47
CA ASP A 92 -6.35 -11.65 -11.91
C ASP A 92 -4.95 -12.18 -12.19
N SER A 93 -4.79 -13.48 -12.04
CA SER A 93 -3.52 -14.19 -12.29
C SER A 93 -3.19 -14.32 -13.79
N SER A 94 -4.11 -13.97 -14.70
CA SER A 94 -3.90 -14.04 -16.15
C SER A 94 -2.99 -12.92 -16.68
N ARG A 95 -2.75 -11.90 -15.90
CA ARG A 95 -1.91 -10.77 -16.31
C ARG A 95 -0.43 -11.15 -16.44
N PRO A 96 0.26 -10.69 -17.49
CA PRO A 96 1.66 -11.07 -17.72
C PRO A 96 2.59 -10.79 -16.55
N TRP A 97 2.37 -9.68 -15.83
CA TRP A 97 3.19 -9.29 -14.68
C TRP A 97 2.87 -10.03 -13.37
N ALA A 98 1.73 -10.77 -13.30
CA ALA A 98 1.36 -11.53 -12.11
C ALA A 98 2.36 -12.65 -11.77
N GLN A 99 3.11 -13.13 -12.78
CA GLN A 99 4.13 -14.16 -12.63
C GLN A 99 5.50 -13.61 -12.19
N LEU A 100 5.68 -12.29 -12.18
CA LEU A 100 6.94 -11.70 -11.74
C LEU A 100 7.18 -11.99 -10.24
N PRO A 101 8.46 -12.18 -9.85
CA PRO A 101 8.80 -12.42 -8.46
C PRO A 101 8.33 -11.26 -7.59
N ASP A 102 7.81 -11.58 -6.42
CA ASP A 102 7.27 -10.61 -5.48
C ASP A 102 8.42 -9.87 -4.79
N GLN A 103 8.63 -8.63 -5.18
CA GLN A 103 9.59 -7.71 -4.55
C GLN A 103 8.87 -6.68 -3.66
N THR A 104 7.69 -7.02 -3.15
CA THR A 104 6.90 -6.12 -2.33
C THR A 104 7.60 -5.86 -1.00
N GLU A 105 7.71 -4.60 -0.64
CA GLU A 105 8.21 -4.20 0.68
C GLU A 105 7.41 -4.85 1.80
N PRO A 106 8.08 -5.32 2.89
CA PRO A 106 7.39 -5.97 4.01
C PRO A 106 6.26 -5.12 4.61
N LEU A 107 6.45 -3.80 4.67
CA LEU A 107 5.45 -2.87 5.16
C LEU A 107 4.20 -2.84 4.27
N VAL A 108 4.38 -2.79 2.94
CA VAL A 108 3.26 -2.79 1.97
C VAL A 108 2.49 -4.11 2.05
N ALA A 109 3.20 -5.24 2.17
CA ALA A 109 2.59 -6.55 2.36
C ALA A 109 1.79 -6.62 3.68
N ALA A 110 2.35 -6.12 4.78
CA ALA A 110 1.67 -6.08 6.07
C ALA A 110 0.40 -5.20 6.02
N MET A 111 0.48 -4.01 5.40
CA MET A 111 -0.68 -3.13 5.21
C MET A 111 -1.75 -3.80 4.34
N PHE A 112 -1.35 -4.47 3.26
CA PHE A 112 -2.28 -5.21 2.41
C PHE A 112 -3.00 -6.30 3.19
N HIS A 113 -2.29 -7.13 3.93
CA HIS A 113 -2.87 -8.20 4.74
C HIS A 113 -3.80 -7.67 5.85
N ALA A 114 -3.49 -6.51 6.43
CA ALA A 114 -4.36 -5.85 7.40
C ALA A 114 -5.64 -5.27 6.78
N SER A 115 -5.61 -4.97 5.48
CA SER A 115 -6.72 -4.30 4.76
C SER A 115 -7.68 -5.26 4.07
N ILE A 116 -7.36 -6.56 3.99
CA ILE A 116 -8.19 -7.56 3.32
C ILE A 116 -8.79 -8.56 4.31
N GLN A 117 -10.01 -9.01 4.00
CA GLN A 117 -10.62 -10.20 4.60
C GLN A 117 -10.70 -11.30 3.55
N VAL A 118 -10.29 -12.51 3.93
CA VAL A 118 -10.37 -13.67 3.06
C VAL A 118 -11.58 -14.50 3.47
N GLN A 119 -12.56 -14.57 2.55
CA GLN A 119 -13.69 -15.50 2.69
C GLN A 119 -13.41 -16.69 1.79
N VAL A 120 -13.39 -17.88 2.39
CA VAL A 120 -13.13 -19.12 1.67
C VAL A 120 -14.42 -19.53 0.94
N GLY A 121 -14.37 -19.53 -0.39
CA GLY A 121 -15.41 -20.11 -1.24
C GLY A 121 -15.17 -21.61 -1.43
N ASN A 122 -14.73 -22.00 -2.63
CA ASN A 122 -14.39 -23.40 -2.95
C ASN A 122 -12.96 -23.81 -2.50
N GLY A 123 -12.24 -22.97 -1.82
CA GLY A 123 -10.89 -23.21 -1.28
C GLY A 123 -9.78 -23.38 -2.32
N ARG A 124 -10.06 -23.30 -3.63
CA ARG A 124 -9.08 -23.56 -4.70
C ARG A 124 -8.11 -22.40 -4.96
N SER A 125 -8.53 -21.17 -4.69
CA SER A 125 -7.73 -19.95 -4.87
C SER A 125 -7.09 -19.41 -3.59
N THR A 126 -7.44 -19.97 -2.43
CA THR A 126 -6.93 -19.54 -1.13
C THR A 126 -5.77 -20.43 -0.72
N LEU A 127 -4.62 -19.83 -0.44
CA LEU A 127 -3.43 -20.54 0.02
C LEU A 127 -3.59 -20.97 1.48
N PHE A 128 -3.36 -22.25 1.72
CA PHE A 128 -3.57 -22.88 3.04
C PHE A 128 -2.70 -22.24 4.14
N TRP A 129 -1.42 -22.00 3.85
CA TRP A 129 -0.44 -21.58 4.86
C TRP A 129 -0.32 -20.08 5.06
N SER A 130 -0.45 -19.29 3.99
CA SER A 130 -0.12 -17.87 3.99
C SER A 130 -1.32 -16.94 3.97
N ASP A 131 -2.49 -17.38 3.49
CA ASP A 131 -3.68 -16.55 3.48
C ASP A 131 -4.36 -16.53 4.85
N ARG A 132 -4.96 -15.40 5.19
CA ARG A 132 -5.64 -15.17 6.49
C ARG A 132 -7.09 -15.63 6.45
N TRP A 133 -7.31 -16.91 6.20
CA TRP A 133 -8.65 -17.50 6.07
C TRP A 133 -9.23 -18.01 7.40
N LEU A 134 -8.42 -18.20 8.44
CA LEU A 134 -8.84 -18.61 9.76
C LEU A 134 -9.16 -17.37 10.63
N GLN A 135 -10.38 -16.86 10.54
CA GLN A 135 -10.83 -15.70 11.33
C GLN A 135 -9.85 -14.50 11.26
N GLY A 136 -9.33 -14.22 10.06
CA GLY A 136 -8.38 -13.15 9.82
C GLY A 136 -6.92 -13.45 10.20
N LYS A 137 -6.61 -14.69 10.57
CA LYS A 137 -5.25 -15.15 10.86
C LYS A 137 -4.79 -16.18 9.83
N CYS A 138 -3.48 -16.27 9.58
CA CYS A 138 -2.87 -17.31 8.77
C CYS A 138 -2.23 -18.39 9.65
N ILE A 139 -2.04 -19.58 9.09
CA ILE A 139 -1.41 -20.70 9.83
C ILE A 139 0.03 -20.36 10.21
N GLN A 140 0.73 -19.58 9.41
CA GLN A 140 2.06 -19.09 9.74
C GLN A 140 2.10 -18.32 11.08
N GLU A 141 1.06 -17.53 11.39
CA GLU A 141 0.96 -16.78 12.65
C GLU A 141 0.50 -17.66 13.81
N LEU A 142 -0.40 -18.62 13.55
CA LEU A 142 -0.96 -19.50 14.57
C LEU A 142 -0.02 -20.64 14.99
N ALA A 143 0.73 -21.18 14.03
CA ALA A 143 1.59 -22.34 14.25
C ALA A 143 2.94 -22.18 13.52
N PRO A 144 3.80 -21.25 13.96
CA PRO A 144 5.06 -20.95 13.28
C PRO A 144 6.01 -22.17 13.24
N CYS A 145 5.98 -23.04 14.25
CA CYS A 145 6.78 -24.26 14.27
C CYS A 145 6.39 -25.23 13.14
N LEU A 146 5.08 -25.42 12.91
CA LEU A 146 4.58 -26.24 11.80
C LEU A 146 4.91 -25.61 10.46
N PHE A 147 4.75 -24.31 10.33
CA PHE A 147 5.06 -23.60 9.11
C PHE A 147 6.54 -23.76 8.70
N ASN A 148 7.45 -23.67 9.66
CA ASN A 148 8.88 -23.82 9.42
C ASN A 148 9.30 -25.28 9.11
N ALA A 149 8.49 -26.27 9.52
CA ALA A 149 8.73 -27.67 9.23
C ALA A 149 8.27 -28.07 7.82
N VAL A 150 7.44 -27.27 7.17
CA VAL A 150 6.88 -27.56 5.84
C VAL A 150 7.79 -27.00 4.75
N GLY A 151 8.00 -27.79 3.69
CA GLY A 151 8.82 -27.36 2.55
C GLY A 151 8.25 -26.12 1.85
N CYS A 152 9.12 -25.19 1.48
CA CYS A 152 8.79 -23.90 0.88
C CYS A 152 7.87 -24.01 -0.36
N ARG A 153 8.00 -25.08 -1.16
CA ARG A 153 7.14 -25.33 -2.32
C ARG A 153 5.69 -25.61 -1.87
N THR A 154 5.49 -26.44 -0.88
CA THR A 154 4.16 -26.77 -0.33
C THR A 154 3.49 -25.54 0.27
N VAL A 155 4.25 -24.71 0.98
CA VAL A 155 3.75 -23.44 1.53
C VAL A 155 3.21 -22.54 0.44
N LYS A 156 3.89 -22.46 -0.71
CA LYS A 156 3.53 -21.55 -1.81
C LYS A 156 2.43 -22.06 -2.73
N THR A 157 2.15 -23.36 -2.73
CA THR A 157 1.25 -23.97 -3.74
C THR A 157 0.03 -24.64 -3.15
N ARG A 158 0.07 -25.10 -1.88
CA ARG A 158 -1.05 -25.83 -1.28
C ARG A 158 -2.23 -24.90 -1.01
N THR A 159 -3.40 -25.26 -1.55
CA THR A 159 -4.65 -24.53 -1.33
C THR A 159 -5.45 -25.08 -0.15
N VAL A 160 -6.45 -24.32 0.31
CA VAL A 160 -7.35 -24.77 1.41
C VAL A 160 -8.09 -26.03 1.02
N ALA A 161 -8.61 -26.12 -0.20
CA ALA A 161 -9.27 -27.34 -0.71
C ALA A 161 -8.37 -28.58 -0.72
N GLN A 162 -7.05 -28.40 -0.88
CA GLN A 162 -6.08 -29.51 -0.80
C GLN A 162 -5.65 -29.84 0.64
N GLY A 163 -5.78 -28.88 1.54
CA GLY A 163 -5.41 -29.02 2.94
C GLY A 163 -6.51 -29.64 3.78
N LEU A 164 -7.75 -29.32 3.49
CA LEU A 164 -8.95 -29.75 4.21
C LEU A 164 -9.92 -30.38 3.21
N PRO A 165 -9.86 -31.69 2.98
CA PRO A 165 -10.85 -32.37 2.15
C PRO A 165 -12.24 -32.30 2.83
N ASN A 166 -13.29 -32.33 2.02
CA ASN A 166 -14.69 -32.30 2.43
C ASN A 166 -15.23 -30.96 2.96
N ASP A 167 -14.71 -29.83 2.42
CA ASP A 167 -15.21 -28.47 2.74
C ASP A 167 -15.37 -28.20 4.25
N SER A 168 -14.42 -28.71 5.04
CA SER A 168 -14.43 -28.65 6.52
C SER A 168 -13.74 -27.37 7.07
N TRP A 169 -13.87 -26.23 6.38
CA TRP A 169 -13.33 -24.93 6.81
C TRP A 169 -14.38 -23.96 7.31
#